data_f4bb498b2ba56b9ae3cc08bf0b32efb7
#
_entry.id   f4bb498b2ba56b9ae3cc08bf0b32efb7
#
_cell.length_a   1.000
_cell.length_b   1.000
_cell.length_c   1.000
_cell.angle_alpha   90.00
_cell.angle_beta   90.00
_cell.angle_gamma   90.00
#
_symmetry.space_group_name_H-M   'P 1'
#
loop_
_entity.id
_entity.type
_entity.pdbx_description
1 polymer ?
#
loop_
_entity_poly.entity_id
_entity_poly.type
_entity_poly.pdbx_seq_one_letter_code
_entity_poly.pdbx_strand_id
1 'polypeptide(L)'
;RRFQGDDEAAETPADGNQAEKQGQEAGKTAAKHGEKSGQKVQRGAGKKEFHRGKRGFGGFRGRKDDDSRSRRSSNPDVLYGRDFDEESVEIARIEEQLGDVVIRGRVQNVDRREIRNERTIFMFTITDFTDTIGVKIFMKNEEVAELAGAVKPGVFLKLKGRATVDSFDRELTIMSVLGIKKSSDFRVGRRDTSPMKRVELHCHTKMSDMDGVTDAARLVKRAYEWGHPAIAIT
;
A
#
# COMPACT_ATOMS: atom_id res chain seq x y z
N ARG A 1 12.61 -22.81 -50.82
CA ARG A 1 11.73 -21.83 -51.47
C ARG A 1 11.61 -20.64 -50.57
N ARG A 2 12.20 -19.52 -51.01
CA ARG A 2 12.06 -18.20 -50.40
C ARG A 2 10.70 -17.64 -50.79
N PHE A 3 9.95 -17.12 -49.81
CA PHE A 3 8.86 -16.20 -50.04
C PHE A 3 9.33 -14.81 -49.65
N GLN A 4 9.43 -13.95 -50.63
CA GLN A 4 9.38 -12.49 -50.50
C GLN A 4 7.90 -12.13 -50.58
N GLY A 5 7.46 -11.30 -49.69
CA GLY A 5 6.12 -10.73 -49.67
C GLY A 5 6.20 -9.32 -49.12
N ASP A 6 5.71 -8.42 -49.89
CA ASP A 6 5.86 -7.01 -49.95
C ASP A 6 5.20 -6.26 -48.78
N ASP A 7 5.82 -5.16 -48.39
CA ASP A 7 5.27 -4.10 -47.53
C ASP A 7 4.08 -3.44 -48.23
N GLU A 8 2.94 -3.40 -47.55
CA GLU A 8 1.87 -2.47 -47.92
C GLU A 8 1.38 -1.74 -46.66
N ALA A 9 1.71 -0.45 -46.66
CA ALA A 9 1.29 0.52 -45.66
C ALA A 9 -0.21 0.81 -45.84
N ALA A 10 -1.00 0.63 -44.81
CA ALA A 10 -2.36 1.13 -44.73
C ALA A 10 -2.48 2.29 -43.78
N GLU A 11 -2.80 3.41 -44.38
CA GLU A 11 -3.10 4.69 -43.77
C GLU A 11 -4.36 4.63 -42.89
N THR A 12 -4.30 5.27 -41.75
CA THR A 12 -5.46 5.56 -40.87
C THR A 12 -6.14 6.85 -41.29
N PRO A 13 -7.46 6.92 -41.41
CA PRO A 13 -8.15 8.21 -41.51
C PRO A 13 -8.42 8.78 -40.12
N ALA A 14 -8.01 10.03 -39.97
CA ALA A 14 -8.42 10.92 -38.90
C ALA A 14 -9.90 11.28 -39.11
N ASP A 15 -10.72 11.17 -38.09
CA ASP A 15 -12.01 11.84 -38.06
C ASP A 15 -12.13 12.66 -36.77
N GLY A 16 -12.31 13.97 -37.04
CA GLY A 16 -12.47 14.98 -36.01
C GLY A 16 -13.92 15.06 -35.57
N ASN A 17 -14.14 15.24 -34.31
CA ASN A 17 -15.41 15.77 -33.82
C ASN A 17 -15.17 16.91 -32.86
N GLN A 18 -15.41 18.12 -33.37
CA GLN A 18 -15.63 19.35 -32.61
C GLN A 18 -17.10 19.39 -32.15
N ALA A 19 -17.32 19.58 -30.89
CA ALA A 19 -18.58 20.05 -30.33
C ALA A 19 -18.26 20.97 -29.14
N GLU A 20 -18.27 22.25 -29.42
CA GLU A 20 -19.24 23.26 -29.00
C GLU A 20 -19.24 23.59 -27.50
N LYS A 21 -18.62 24.78 -27.29
CA LYS A 21 -18.82 25.64 -26.12
C LYS A 21 -20.22 26.25 -26.17
N GLN A 22 -21.01 26.11 -25.15
CA GLN A 22 -22.06 27.04 -24.80
C GLN A 22 -21.90 27.48 -23.36
N GLY A 23 -21.62 28.76 -23.21
CA GLY A 23 -21.62 29.46 -21.95
C GLY A 23 -23.06 29.83 -21.56
N GLN A 24 -23.27 29.92 -20.29
CA GLN A 24 -24.31 30.75 -19.72
C GLN A 24 -23.77 31.41 -18.46
N GLU A 25 -23.59 32.73 -18.62
CA GLU A 25 -23.55 33.69 -17.52
C GLU A 25 -24.99 33.89 -16.99
N ALA A 26 -25.09 34.15 -15.72
CA ALA A 26 -25.82 35.25 -15.10
C ALA A 26 -26.40 34.84 -13.72
N GLY A 27 -26.18 35.73 -12.78
CA GLY A 27 -27.00 35.82 -11.59
C GLY A 27 -26.31 36.45 -10.38
N LYS A 28 -25.91 37.73 -10.50
CA LYS A 28 -25.68 38.59 -9.34
C LYS A 28 -27.03 38.98 -8.73
N THR A 29 -27.20 38.77 -7.42
CA THR A 29 -28.07 39.64 -6.62
C THR A 29 -27.47 39.86 -5.24
N ALA A 30 -27.26 41.11 -4.94
CA ALA A 30 -26.88 41.69 -3.66
C ALA A 30 -28.13 42.11 -2.88
N ALA A 31 -28.13 41.97 -1.58
CA ALA A 31 -28.83 42.78 -0.58
C ALA A 31 -28.34 42.39 0.82
N LYS A 32 -27.64 43.24 1.51
CA LYS A 32 -27.94 44.43 2.31
C LYS A 32 -28.55 44.12 3.69
N HIS A 33 -27.74 44.56 4.68
CA HIS A 33 -28.09 45.18 5.96
C HIS A 33 -28.80 44.42 7.07
N GLY A 34 -28.17 44.49 8.26
CA GLY A 34 -28.74 44.27 9.57
C GLY A 34 -27.75 44.59 10.66
N GLU A 35 -27.58 45.90 10.94
CA GLU A 35 -26.94 46.41 12.14
C GLU A 35 -27.81 46.21 13.40
N LYS A 36 -27.09 46.32 14.56
CA LYS A 36 -27.48 46.71 15.93
C LYS A 36 -27.47 45.47 16.86
N SER A 37 -26.94 45.56 18.05
CA SER A 37 -26.56 46.55 19.06
C SER A 37 -25.99 45.71 20.22
N GLY A 38 -24.87 45.90 20.79
CA GLY A 38 -24.49 46.76 21.87
C GLY A 38 -25.19 46.45 23.20
N GLN A 39 -24.50 45.67 24.07
CA GLN A 39 -24.68 45.87 25.50
C GLN A 39 -23.40 45.51 26.27
N LYS A 40 -22.82 46.58 26.78
CA LYS A 40 -21.71 46.66 27.71
C LYS A 40 -22.28 46.55 29.10
N VAL A 41 -21.92 45.55 29.89
CA VAL A 41 -22.16 45.53 31.32
C VAL A 41 -20.82 45.48 32.03
N GLN A 42 -20.47 46.60 32.64
CA GLN A 42 -19.43 46.73 33.64
C GLN A 42 -20.06 46.41 35.01
N ARG A 43 -19.25 45.81 35.87
CA ARG A 43 -19.10 45.88 37.34
C ARG A 43 -18.79 44.48 37.84
N GLY A 44 -17.83 44.20 38.71
CA GLY A 44 -17.23 44.99 39.73
C GLY A 44 -15.98 44.29 40.30
N ALA A 45 -15.14 45.12 40.88
CA ALA A 45 -13.90 44.74 41.52
C ALA A 45 -14.14 43.91 42.79
N GLY A 46 -13.41 42.81 42.92
CA GLY A 46 -13.28 42.06 44.17
C GLY A 46 -11.83 41.63 44.36
N LYS A 47 -11.05 42.46 45.03
CA LYS A 47 -9.73 42.07 45.55
C LYS A 47 -9.93 40.96 46.58
N LYS A 48 -9.35 39.79 46.35
CA LYS A 48 -9.00 38.86 47.42
C LYS A 48 -7.55 38.46 47.22
N GLU A 49 -6.74 38.96 48.19
CA GLU A 49 -5.39 38.49 48.42
C GLU A 49 -5.44 37.00 48.78
N PHE A 50 -4.72 36.18 48.05
CA PHE A 50 -4.44 34.82 48.45
C PHE A 50 -2.95 34.56 48.50
N HIS A 51 -2.56 34.08 49.66
CA HIS A 51 -1.23 33.75 50.09
C HIS A 51 -0.39 32.96 49.09
N ARG A 52 0.82 33.41 48.96
CA ARG A 52 1.95 32.87 48.23
C ARG A 52 2.40 31.54 48.84
N GLY A 53 1.78 30.45 48.42
CA GLY A 53 2.29 29.10 48.65
C GLY A 53 3.29 28.72 47.57
N LYS A 54 4.58 28.69 47.89
CA LYS A 54 5.61 28.08 47.08
C LYS A 54 5.31 26.57 46.94
N ARG A 55 4.67 26.15 45.86
CA ARG A 55 4.70 24.75 45.43
C ARG A 55 5.63 24.67 44.24
N GLY A 56 6.67 23.86 44.41
CA GLY A 56 7.69 23.61 43.41
C GLY A 56 7.08 23.23 42.06
N PHE A 57 7.53 23.93 41.04
CA PHE A 57 7.32 23.58 39.66
C PHE A 57 8.04 22.26 39.46
N GLY A 58 7.31 21.15 39.57
CA GLY A 58 7.75 19.85 39.10
C GLY A 58 8.02 19.97 37.61
N GLY A 59 9.30 19.93 37.28
CA GLY A 59 9.74 19.95 35.89
C GLY A 59 8.96 18.93 35.08
N PHE A 60 8.30 19.40 34.04
CA PHE A 60 7.89 18.56 32.92
C PHE A 60 9.16 17.88 32.41
N ARG A 61 9.42 16.70 32.93
CA ARG A 61 10.36 15.80 32.29
C ARG A 61 9.78 15.57 30.89
N GLY A 62 10.35 16.26 29.91
CA GLY A 62 10.14 15.96 28.51
C GLY A 62 10.26 14.44 28.39
N ARG A 63 9.21 13.80 27.90
CA ARG A 63 9.31 12.45 27.40
C ARG A 63 10.49 12.52 26.42
N LYS A 64 11.60 11.89 26.79
CA LYS A 64 12.63 11.54 25.84
C LYS A 64 11.89 10.80 24.76
N ASP A 65 11.79 11.43 23.61
CA ASP A 65 11.37 10.74 22.39
C ASP A 65 12.19 9.46 22.34
N ASP A 66 11.47 8.36 22.31
CA ASP A 66 11.99 7.02 22.43
C ASP A 66 12.91 6.75 21.22
N ASP A 67 14.17 7.10 21.37
CA ASP A 67 15.26 6.86 20.40
C ASP A 67 15.58 5.36 20.27
N SER A 68 14.67 4.52 20.78
CA SER A 68 14.74 3.06 20.73
C SER A 68 14.46 2.48 19.35
N ARG A 69 14.09 3.30 18.35
CA ARG A 69 13.80 2.87 16.99
C ARG A 69 15.05 2.59 16.15
N SER A 70 16.22 3.04 16.57
CA SER A 70 17.45 2.96 15.77
C SER A 70 18.37 1.78 16.08
N ARG A 71 18.01 0.88 17.01
CA ARG A 71 18.77 -0.34 17.19
C ARG A 71 18.40 -1.32 16.08
N ARG A 72 19.20 -1.30 15.00
CA ARG A 72 19.12 -2.34 13.96
C ARG A 72 19.19 -3.71 14.63
N SER A 73 18.25 -4.57 14.30
CA SER A 73 18.30 -5.97 14.68
C SER A 73 19.59 -6.60 14.14
N SER A 74 20.18 -7.53 14.88
CA SER A 74 21.30 -8.34 14.40
C SER A 74 20.89 -9.33 13.30
N ASN A 75 19.60 -9.49 13.07
CA ASN A 75 19.04 -10.37 12.05
C ASN A 75 19.10 -9.68 10.66
N PRO A 76 19.81 -10.25 9.66
CA PRO A 76 19.98 -9.66 8.34
C PRO A 76 18.67 -9.60 7.52
N ASP A 77 17.65 -10.36 7.90
CA ASP A 77 16.35 -10.35 7.25
C ASP A 77 15.46 -9.18 7.68
N VAL A 78 15.79 -8.51 8.79
CA VAL A 78 15.07 -7.34 9.26
C VAL A 78 15.46 -6.13 8.45
N LEU A 79 14.49 -5.57 7.73
CA LEU A 79 14.66 -4.40 6.86
C LEU A 79 14.37 -3.09 7.60
N TYR A 80 13.51 -3.13 8.60
CA TYR A 80 13.08 -1.95 9.36
C TYR A 80 12.65 -2.32 10.77
N GLY A 81 12.99 -1.49 11.75
CA GLY A 81 12.52 -1.58 13.12
C GLY A 81 13.09 -2.76 13.91
N ARG A 82 12.24 -3.39 14.72
CA ARG A 82 12.61 -4.49 15.60
C ARG A 82 12.30 -5.85 14.97
N ASP A 83 13.05 -6.86 15.36
CA ASP A 83 12.71 -8.26 15.00
C ASP A 83 11.48 -8.74 15.79
N PHE A 84 10.73 -9.64 15.19
CA PHE A 84 9.51 -10.22 15.75
C PHE A 84 9.29 -11.60 15.12
N ASP A 85 8.62 -12.48 15.84
CA ASP A 85 8.45 -13.87 15.38
C ASP A 85 7.01 -14.38 15.49
N GLU A 86 6.08 -13.51 15.89
CA GLU A 86 4.67 -13.87 16.01
C GLU A 86 4.09 -14.36 14.67
N GLU A 87 3.07 -15.19 14.73
CA GLU A 87 2.37 -15.70 13.56
C GLU A 87 1.63 -14.59 12.82
N SER A 88 1.52 -14.76 11.50
CA SER A 88 0.79 -13.80 10.66
C SER A 88 -0.69 -14.16 10.60
N VAL A 89 -1.52 -13.13 10.65
CA VAL A 89 -2.97 -13.21 10.43
C VAL A 89 -3.27 -12.96 8.95
N GLU A 90 -4.33 -13.57 8.43
CA GLU A 90 -4.85 -13.29 7.10
C GLU A 90 -5.37 -11.85 7.01
N ILE A 91 -5.05 -11.15 5.93
CA ILE A 91 -5.45 -9.74 5.75
C ILE A 91 -6.97 -9.59 5.75
N ALA A 92 -7.69 -10.51 5.13
CA ALA A 92 -9.15 -10.51 5.11
C ALA A 92 -9.82 -10.62 6.49
N ARG A 93 -9.07 -11.00 7.53
CA ARG A 93 -9.56 -11.10 8.91
C ARG A 93 -9.22 -9.88 9.77
N ILE A 94 -8.56 -8.87 9.21
CA ILE A 94 -8.16 -7.70 9.97
C ILE A 94 -9.33 -6.74 10.08
N GLU A 95 -9.71 -6.47 11.32
CA GLU A 95 -10.70 -5.46 11.68
C GLU A 95 -10.02 -4.29 12.40
N GLU A 96 -10.66 -3.13 12.41
CA GLU A 96 -10.12 -1.91 13.05
C GLU A 96 -9.73 -2.09 14.53
N GLN A 97 -10.41 -2.99 15.22
CA GLN A 97 -10.26 -3.20 16.66
C GLN A 97 -9.14 -4.17 17.05
N LEU A 98 -8.51 -4.83 16.10
CA LEU A 98 -7.49 -5.85 16.39
C LEU A 98 -6.19 -5.29 16.99
N GLY A 99 -5.93 -3.97 16.85
CA GLY A 99 -4.73 -3.34 17.41
C GLY A 99 -3.45 -3.71 16.65
N ASP A 100 -2.46 -4.25 17.35
CA ASP A 100 -1.20 -4.65 16.73
C ASP A 100 -1.37 -6.00 16.01
N VAL A 101 -1.07 -6.02 14.72
CA VAL A 101 -1.21 -7.19 13.84
C VAL A 101 0.12 -7.54 13.19
N VAL A 102 0.28 -8.81 12.90
CA VAL A 102 1.39 -9.31 12.07
C VAL A 102 0.79 -9.87 10.79
N ILE A 103 1.27 -9.38 9.66
CA ILE A 103 0.86 -9.86 8.34
C ILE A 103 2.07 -10.29 7.52
N ARG A 104 1.83 -11.17 6.56
CA ARG A 104 2.80 -11.53 5.52
C ARG A 104 2.14 -11.41 4.16
N GLY A 105 2.88 -10.94 3.17
CA GLY A 105 2.30 -10.80 1.84
C GLY A 105 3.32 -10.39 0.80
N ARG A 106 2.83 -10.24 -0.41
CA ARG A 106 3.59 -9.73 -1.55
C ARG A 106 3.29 -8.24 -1.74
N VAL A 107 4.34 -7.44 -1.84
CA VAL A 107 4.23 -6.02 -2.18
C VAL A 107 3.68 -5.88 -3.60
N GLN A 108 2.67 -5.04 -3.78
CA GLN A 108 2.08 -4.74 -5.09
C GLN A 108 2.59 -3.42 -5.63
N ASN A 109 2.32 -2.34 -4.91
CA ASN A 109 2.68 -0.98 -5.29
C ASN A 109 3.54 -0.37 -4.19
N VAL A 110 4.40 0.55 -4.59
CA VAL A 110 5.22 1.35 -3.66
C VAL A 110 5.13 2.80 -4.10
N ASP A 111 4.87 3.67 -3.17
CA ASP A 111 4.80 5.12 -3.37
C ASP A 111 5.52 5.85 -2.23
N ARG A 112 5.93 7.08 -2.50
CA ARG A 112 6.59 7.94 -1.51
C ARG A 112 6.13 9.37 -1.67
N ARG A 113 5.84 10.01 -0.57
CA ARG A 113 5.43 11.41 -0.55
C ARG A 113 6.27 12.19 0.45
N GLU A 114 7.05 13.11 -0.03
CA GLU A 114 7.80 14.02 0.83
C GLU A 114 6.85 15.00 1.54
N ILE A 115 7.10 15.21 2.81
CA ILE A 115 6.38 16.17 3.65
C ILE A 115 7.37 17.16 4.26
N ARG A 116 6.84 18.16 4.97
CA ARG A 116 7.69 19.17 5.61
C ARG A 116 8.63 18.55 6.64
N ASN A 117 9.74 19.24 6.96
CA ASN A 117 10.73 18.86 7.97
C ASN A 117 11.53 17.58 7.63
N GLU A 118 11.98 17.45 6.39
CA GLU A 118 12.86 16.35 5.95
C GLU A 118 12.29 14.96 6.27
N ARG A 119 10.98 14.84 6.23
CA ARG A 119 10.28 13.57 6.44
C ARG A 119 9.57 13.14 5.17
N THR A 120 9.46 11.84 5.00
CA THR A 120 8.73 11.20 3.91
C THR A 120 7.71 10.23 4.48
N ILE A 121 6.53 10.20 3.87
CA ILE A 121 5.58 9.11 4.04
C ILE A 121 5.96 8.06 2.99
N PHE A 122 6.44 6.92 3.44
CA PHE A 122 6.68 5.76 2.61
C PHE A 122 5.43 4.88 2.65
N MET A 123 4.84 4.66 1.49
CA MET A 123 3.57 3.95 1.35
C MET A 123 3.75 2.75 0.43
N PHE A 124 3.12 1.64 0.76
CA PHE A 124 3.03 0.50 -0.14
C PHE A 124 1.78 -0.32 0.17
N THR A 125 1.33 -1.08 -0.82
CA THR A 125 0.25 -2.04 -0.65
C THR A 125 0.81 -3.45 -0.61
N ILE A 126 0.25 -4.28 0.26
CA ILE A 126 0.66 -5.66 0.44
C ILE A 126 -0.56 -6.57 0.40
N THR A 127 -0.45 -7.71 -0.30
CA THR A 127 -1.50 -8.71 -0.39
C THR A 127 -0.98 -10.08 0.03
N ASP A 128 -1.80 -10.81 0.76
CA ASP A 128 -1.60 -12.22 1.06
C ASP A 128 -2.45 -13.15 0.17
N PHE A 129 -3.10 -12.56 -0.85
CA PHE A 129 -4.03 -13.20 -1.79
C PHE A 129 -5.42 -13.51 -1.21
N THR A 130 -5.67 -13.20 0.05
CA THR A 130 -7.02 -13.15 0.64
C THR A 130 -7.61 -11.76 0.46
N ASP A 131 -6.78 -10.73 0.74
CA ASP A 131 -7.11 -9.31 0.56
C ASP A 131 -5.84 -8.48 0.36
N THR A 132 -6.00 -7.16 0.28
CA THR A 132 -4.90 -6.20 0.11
C THR A 132 -5.07 -5.05 1.11
N ILE A 133 -3.98 -4.68 1.80
CA ILE A 133 -3.99 -3.60 2.78
C ILE A 133 -2.88 -2.60 2.49
N GLY A 134 -3.17 -1.31 2.73
CA GLY A 134 -2.19 -0.24 2.69
C GLY A 134 -1.29 -0.23 3.92
N VAL A 135 -0.04 0.17 3.73
CA VAL A 135 0.93 0.38 4.82
C VAL A 135 1.51 1.77 4.67
N LYS A 136 1.51 2.57 5.74
CA LYS A 136 2.05 3.94 5.77
C LYS A 136 3.08 4.06 6.88
N ILE A 137 4.29 4.51 6.52
CA ILE A 137 5.41 4.67 7.44
C ILE A 137 5.92 6.11 7.35
N PHE A 138 5.98 6.79 8.47
CA PHE A 138 6.55 8.12 8.59
C PHE A 138 8.01 8.00 9.01
N MET A 139 8.93 8.39 8.13
CA MET A 139 10.37 8.26 8.37
C MET A 139 11.15 9.47 7.88
N LYS A 140 12.44 9.54 8.24
CA LYS A 140 13.35 10.56 7.74
C LYS A 140 13.75 10.23 6.30
N ASN A 141 14.04 11.26 5.50
CA ASN A 141 14.43 11.08 4.09
C ASN A 141 15.65 10.18 3.90
N GLU A 142 16.59 10.21 4.86
CA GLU A 142 17.79 9.38 4.86
C GLU A 142 17.48 7.88 4.93
N GLU A 143 16.49 7.50 5.73
CA GLU A 143 16.08 6.11 5.95
C GLU A 143 15.25 5.54 4.78
N VAL A 144 14.58 6.42 4.03
CA VAL A 144 13.72 6.03 2.90
C VAL A 144 14.50 5.33 1.81
N ALA A 145 15.69 5.80 1.48
CA ALA A 145 16.47 5.25 0.38
C ALA A 145 16.84 3.77 0.62
N GLU A 146 17.17 3.42 1.85
CA GLU A 146 17.52 2.05 2.24
C GLU A 146 16.30 1.14 2.18
N LEU A 147 15.18 1.57 2.78
CA LEU A 147 13.96 0.78 2.79
C LEU A 147 13.37 0.63 1.38
N ALA A 148 13.35 1.69 0.57
CA ALA A 148 12.86 1.65 -0.81
C ALA A 148 13.71 0.74 -1.72
N GLY A 149 15.00 0.60 -1.43
CA GLY A 149 15.87 -0.36 -2.11
C GLY A 149 15.46 -1.82 -1.87
N ALA A 150 14.92 -2.11 -0.69
CA ALA A 150 14.53 -3.45 -0.26
C ALA A 150 13.06 -3.76 -0.50
N VAL A 151 12.17 -2.79 -0.32
CA VAL A 151 10.72 -2.92 -0.53
C VAL A 151 10.37 -2.55 -1.96
N LYS A 152 10.20 -3.55 -2.82
CA LYS A 152 9.87 -3.38 -4.24
C LYS A 152 8.64 -4.21 -4.60
N PRO A 153 7.89 -3.83 -5.64
CA PRO A 153 6.80 -4.66 -6.14
C PRO A 153 7.28 -6.09 -6.45
N GLY A 154 6.51 -7.07 -5.99
CA GLY A 154 6.82 -8.50 -6.14
C GLY A 154 7.58 -9.13 -4.98
N VAL A 155 8.20 -8.37 -4.09
CA VAL A 155 8.91 -8.90 -2.91
C VAL A 155 7.92 -9.37 -1.85
N PHE A 156 8.25 -10.48 -1.19
CA PHE A 156 7.49 -11.00 -0.05
C PHE A 156 8.06 -10.46 1.26
N LEU A 157 7.17 -9.93 2.09
CA LEU A 157 7.51 -9.35 3.38
C LEU A 157 6.62 -9.90 4.48
N LYS A 158 7.14 -9.89 5.70
CA LYS A 158 6.38 -10.04 6.93
C LYS A 158 6.54 -8.75 7.72
N LEU A 159 5.45 -8.16 8.18
CA LEU A 159 5.48 -6.90 8.92
C LEU A 159 4.58 -6.95 10.14
N LYS A 160 4.97 -6.18 11.15
CA LYS A 160 4.20 -5.96 12.38
C LYS A 160 3.89 -4.49 12.50
N GLY A 161 2.63 -4.16 12.74
CA GLY A 161 2.17 -2.79 12.92
C GLY A 161 0.75 -2.74 13.43
N ARG A 162 0.22 -1.54 13.59
CA ARG A 162 -1.14 -1.33 14.08
C ARG A 162 -2.09 -1.10 12.92
N ALA A 163 -3.15 -1.90 12.86
CA ALA A 163 -4.26 -1.68 11.95
C ALA A 163 -5.14 -0.53 12.48
N THR A 164 -5.36 0.48 11.66
CA THR A 164 -6.13 1.67 12.02
C THR A 164 -6.81 2.21 10.78
N VAL A 165 -8.02 2.73 10.91
CA VAL A 165 -8.66 3.47 9.83
C VAL A 165 -7.96 4.82 9.69
N ASP A 166 -7.40 5.09 8.52
CA ASP A 166 -6.79 6.37 8.22
C ASP A 166 -7.85 7.46 8.16
N SER A 167 -7.63 8.54 8.88
CA SER A 167 -8.57 9.67 8.95
C SER A 167 -8.73 10.43 7.63
N PHE A 168 -7.78 10.29 6.71
CA PHE A 168 -7.75 11.03 5.46
C PHE A 168 -8.51 10.33 4.33
N ASP A 169 -8.19 9.07 4.07
CA ASP A 169 -8.82 8.27 3.00
C ASP A 169 -9.90 7.32 3.53
N ARG A 170 -10.04 7.20 4.86
CA ARG A 170 -10.99 6.33 5.56
C ARG A 170 -10.83 4.84 5.22
N GLU A 171 -9.65 4.46 4.78
CA GLU A 171 -9.30 3.08 4.51
C GLU A 171 -8.57 2.44 5.69
N LEU A 172 -8.82 1.13 5.89
CA LEU A 172 -8.07 0.36 6.87
C LEU A 172 -6.62 0.24 6.41
N THR A 173 -5.70 0.77 7.20
CA THR A 173 -4.30 0.90 6.85
C THR A 173 -3.42 0.48 8.02
N ILE A 174 -2.30 -0.15 7.75
CA ILE A 174 -1.32 -0.43 8.80
C ILE A 174 -0.43 0.79 9.00
N MET A 175 -0.52 1.34 10.19
CA MET A 175 0.29 2.44 10.67
C MET A 175 1.17 2.01 11.84
N SER A 176 2.04 2.89 12.33
CA SER A 176 2.91 2.61 13.47
C SER A 176 3.65 1.27 13.31
N VAL A 177 4.26 1.07 12.13
CA VAL A 177 5.00 -0.15 11.82
C VAL A 177 6.15 -0.33 12.81
N LEU A 178 6.16 -1.47 13.50
CA LEU A 178 7.16 -1.83 14.52
C LEU A 178 8.35 -2.56 13.91
N GLY A 179 8.12 -3.33 12.86
CA GLY A 179 9.17 -4.06 12.16
C GLY A 179 8.73 -4.58 10.80
N ILE A 180 9.69 -4.69 9.89
CA ILE A 180 9.53 -5.31 8.57
C ILE A 180 10.67 -6.27 8.36
N LYS A 181 10.39 -7.49 7.96
CA LYS A 181 11.40 -8.47 7.57
C LYS A 181 11.08 -9.15 6.25
N LYS A 182 12.11 -9.66 5.58
CA LYS A 182 11.96 -10.47 4.38
C LYS A 182 11.18 -11.74 4.70
N SER A 183 10.36 -12.18 3.77
CA SER A 183 9.65 -13.44 3.83
C SER A 183 9.88 -14.22 2.56
N SER A 184 9.86 -15.53 2.64
CA SER A 184 9.80 -16.39 1.47
C SER A 184 8.43 -16.33 0.81
N ASP A 185 8.35 -16.72 -0.46
CA ASP A 185 7.07 -16.93 -1.13
C ASP A 185 6.34 -18.10 -0.47
N PHE A 186 5.22 -17.79 0.15
CA PHE A 186 4.40 -18.76 0.89
C PHE A 186 3.24 -19.32 0.04
N ARG A 187 3.17 -18.98 -1.24
CA ARG A 187 2.11 -19.49 -2.10
C ARG A 187 2.27 -20.98 -2.30
N VAL A 188 1.24 -21.70 -1.95
CA VAL A 188 1.15 -23.12 -2.25
C VAL A 188 0.69 -23.25 -3.71
N GLY A 189 1.64 -23.39 -4.61
CA GLY A 189 1.35 -23.70 -6.02
C GLY A 189 0.74 -25.09 -6.13
N ARG A 190 -0.29 -25.23 -6.98
CA ARG A 190 -0.77 -26.58 -7.36
C ARG A 190 0.38 -27.33 -8.01
N ARG A 191 0.55 -28.57 -7.58
CA ARG A 191 1.52 -29.51 -8.16
C ARG A 191 0.81 -30.81 -8.48
N ASP A 192 1.16 -31.41 -9.58
CA ASP A 192 0.82 -32.80 -9.83
C ASP A 192 1.79 -33.69 -9.04
N THR A 193 1.28 -34.38 -8.02
CA THR A 193 2.03 -35.30 -7.17
C THR A 193 1.82 -36.77 -7.56
N SER A 194 1.11 -37.04 -8.67
CA SER A 194 0.89 -38.39 -9.16
C SER A 194 2.23 -39.09 -9.47
N PRO A 195 2.44 -40.33 -9.04
CA PRO A 195 3.63 -41.10 -9.37
C PRO A 195 3.72 -41.42 -10.87
N MET A 196 2.58 -41.58 -11.54
CA MET A 196 2.48 -41.71 -12.98
C MET A 196 1.91 -40.43 -13.57
N LYS A 197 2.70 -39.75 -14.39
CA LYS A 197 2.29 -38.50 -15.05
C LYS A 197 1.47 -38.84 -16.31
N ARG A 198 0.32 -38.20 -16.42
CA ARG A 198 -0.49 -38.27 -17.62
C ARG A 198 0.12 -37.39 -18.73
N VAL A 199 0.15 -37.86 -19.94
CA VAL A 199 0.42 -37.03 -21.10
C VAL A 199 -0.88 -36.33 -21.50
N GLU A 200 -0.82 -35.00 -21.56
CA GLU A 200 -1.93 -34.21 -22.07
C GLU A 200 -1.86 -34.18 -23.61
N LEU A 201 -2.89 -34.72 -24.28
CA LEU A 201 -2.92 -34.90 -25.72
C LEU A 201 -3.73 -33.80 -26.43
N HIS A 202 -4.47 -32.99 -25.70
CA HIS A 202 -5.33 -31.95 -26.27
C HIS A 202 -5.40 -30.75 -25.28
N CYS A 203 -4.67 -29.69 -25.59
CA CYS A 203 -4.58 -28.54 -24.73
C CYS A 203 -4.66 -27.23 -25.52
N HIS A 204 -5.73 -26.49 -25.30
CA HIS A 204 -5.95 -25.19 -25.88
C HIS A 204 -5.22 -24.08 -25.14
N THR A 205 -4.78 -23.09 -25.86
CA THR A 205 -4.08 -21.92 -25.33
C THR A 205 -4.80 -20.64 -25.75
N LYS A 206 -4.27 -19.48 -25.35
CA LYS A 206 -4.77 -18.17 -25.84
C LYS A 206 -4.68 -18.00 -27.37
N MET A 207 -4.03 -18.92 -28.07
CA MET A 207 -3.97 -18.95 -29.55
C MET A 207 -5.23 -19.58 -30.14
N SER A 208 -5.99 -20.37 -29.37
CA SER A 208 -7.28 -20.89 -29.73
C SER A 208 -8.34 -19.87 -29.41
N ASP A 209 -9.03 -19.36 -30.42
CA ASP A 209 -9.99 -18.27 -30.27
C ASP A 209 -11.13 -18.65 -29.33
N MET A 210 -11.40 -17.84 -28.32
CA MET A 210 -12.44 -17.99 -27.29
C MET A 210 -12.33 -19.24 -26.38
N ASP A 211 -11.28 -20.07 -26.51
CA ASP A 211 -11.18 -21.35 -25.80
C ASP A 211 -10.16 -21.36 -24.66
N GLY A 212 -9.05 -20.65 -24.81
CA GLY A 212 -7.97 -20.67 -23.84
C GLY A 212 -7.47 -19.29 -23.45
N VAL A 213 -7.05 -19.13 -22.19
CA VAL A 213 -6.50 -17.86 -21.66
C VAL A 213 -5.02 -17.95 -21.33
N THR A 214 -4.45 -19.16 -21.32
CA THR A 214 -3.07 -19.38 -20.89
C THR A 214 -2.13 -19.41 -22.10
N ASP A 215 -0.98 -18.80 -21.93
CA ASP A 215 0.09 -18.80 -22.93
C ASP A 215 0.69 -20.20 -23.09
N ALA A 216 0.94 -20.62 -24.35
CA ALA A 216 1.52 -21.93 -24.68
C ALA A 216 2.86 -22.16 -23.96
N ALA A 217 3.75 -21.16 -23.95
CA ALA A 217 5.05 -21.28 -23.27
C ALA A 217 4.90 -21.52 -21.77
N ARG A 218 3.89 -20.92 -21.12
CA ARG A 218 3.60 -21.15 -19.70
C ARG A 218 3.09 -22.56 -19.43
N LEU A 219 2.27 -23.12 -20.31
CA LEU A 219 1.77 -24.50 -20.20
C LEU A 219 2.91 -25.50 -20.33
N VAL A 220 3.73 -25.34 -21.35
CA VAL A 220 4.90 -26.22 -21.58
C VAL A 220 5.86 -26.17 -20.40
N LYS A 221 6.18 -24.95 -19.92
CA LYS A 221 7.02 -24.78 -18.72
C LYS A 221 6.42 -25.46 -17.50
N ARG A 222 5.11 -25.33 -17.27
CA ARG A 222 4.43 -25.97 -16.14
C ARG A 222 4.43 -27.49 -16.25
N ALA A 223 4.20 -28.05 -17.42
CA ALA A 223 4.29 -29.49 -17.67
C ALA A 223 5.70 -30.02 -17.36
N TYR A 224 6.73 -29.32 -17.81
CA TYR A 224 8.13 -29.63 -17.50
C TYR A 224 8.42 -29.59 -16.00
N GLU A 225 8.02 -28.51 -15.31
CA GLU A 225 8.20 -28.35 -13.84
C GLU A 225 7.50 -29.46 -13.03
N TRP A 226 6.41 -29.99 -13.54
CA TRP A 226 5.66 -31.07 -12.91
C TRP A 226 6.15 -32.48 -13.30
N GLY A 227 7.12 -32.56 -14.21
CA GLY A 227 7.71 -33.80 -14.67
C GLY A 227 6.83 -34.60 -15.64
N HIS A 228 5.93 -33.91 -16.37
CA HIS A 228 5.18 -34.54 -17.44
C HIS A 228 6.12 -34.90 -18.61
N PRO A 229 6.03 -36.12 -19.18
CA PRO A 229 6.91 -36.54 -20.24
C PRO A 229 6.64 -35.83 -21.57
N ALA A 230 5.39 -35.39 -21.79
CA ALA A 230 4.98 -34.65 -23.01
C ALA A 230 3.68 -33.89 -22.76
N ILE A 231 3.43 -32.89 -23.60
CA ILE A 231 2.16 -32.15 -23.70
C ILE A 231 1.94 -31.79 -25.16
N ALA A 232 0.72 -31.98 -25.66
CA ALA A 232 0.31 -31.54 -27.00
C ALA A 232 -0.50 -30.25 -26.89
N ILE A 233 -0.10 -29.24 -27.64
CA ILE A 233 -0.84 -27.98 -27.80
C ILE A 233 -1.58 -28.07 -29.12
N THR A 234 -2.90 -27.85 -29.09
CA THR A 234 -3.79 -28.00 -30.25
C THR A 234 -4.54 -26.71 -30.52
#